data_4fc9d2428604bf293a090e5b6642e35b
#
_entry.id   4fc9d2428604bf293a090e5b6642e35b
#
_cell.length_a   1.000
_cell.length_b   1.000
_cell.length_c   1.000
_cell.angle_alpha   90.00
_cell.angle_beta   90.00
_cell.angle_gamma   90.00
#
_symmetry.space_group_name_H-M   'P 1'
#
loop_
_entity.id
_entity.type
_entity.pdbx_description
1 polymer ?
#
loop_
_entity_poly.entity_id
_entity_poly.type
_entity_poly.pdbx_seq_one_letter_code
_entity_poly.pdbx_strand_id
1 'polypeptide(L)'
;AYGLAPAAVGYDFFAGPIVESPGDTAIFNLQKRPGYRNLPASSFGYFVAGGVYSDPGPYGDTEAAREYYNLMRGFAPTDDLENPTAWIDSSSGTAVETKFPLAGDPVAGTGDLDANPADRRMLINAGPFTLAAGDTQDVVTAVIGGIGDSYLTSVTDVKNTDAVAQTLFDDLFQSVPS
;
A
#
# COMPACT_ATOMS: atom_id res chain seq x y z
N ALA A 1 -21.17 -8.22 16.46
CA ALA A 1 -21.17 -7.24 15.38
C ALA A 1 -21.10 -5.84 16.00
N TYR A 2 -20.30 -4.99 15.42
CA TYR A 2 -20.00 -3.65 15.95
C TYR A 2 -21.06 -2.59 15.56
N GLY A 3 -22.19 -3.02 15.01
CA GLY A 3 -23.30 -2.13 14.63
C GLY A 3 -22.89 -1.07 13.61
N LEU A 4 -23.19 0.20 13.91
CA LEU A 4 -22.85 1.35 13.06
C LEU A 4 -21.44 1.90 13.31
N ALA A 5 -20.69 1.33 14.25
CA ALA A 5 -19.32 1.73 14.62
C ALA A 5 -18.34 0.57 14.44
N PRO A 6 -18.13 0.05 13.21
CA PRO A 6 -17.12 -0.96 12.96
C PRO A 6 -15.74 -0.39 13.20
N ALA A 7 -14.81 -1.23 13.69
CA ALA A 7 -13.39 -0.88 13.74
C ALA A 7 -12.87 -0.66 12.32
N ALA A 8 -11.91 0.23 12.18
CA ALA A 8 -11.14 0.42 10.96
C ALA A 8 -9.74 -0.22 11.12
N VAL A 9 -9.15 -0.59 9.99
CA VAL A 9 -7.78 -1.06 9.92
C VAL A 9 -7.06 -0.33 8.79
N GLY A 10 -5.82 0.08 9.05
CA GLY A 10 -4.90 0.65 8.07
C GLY A 10 -3.66 -0.22 7.93
N TYR A 11 -3.05 -0.15 6.76
CA TYR A 11 -1.74 -0.71 6.49
C TYR A 11 -0.84 0.43 6.04
N ASP A 12 0.22 0.70 6.79
CA ASP A 12 1.19 1.71 6.41
C ASP A 12 2.51 1.08 5.96
N PHE A 13 3.22 1.80 5.10
CA PHE A 13 4.48 1.39 4.51
C PHE A 13 5.59 2.32 5.03
N PHE A 14 6.15 2.00 6.20
CA PHE A 14 7.12 2.85 6.89
C PHE A 14 8.44 2.97 6.14
N ALA A 15 8.97 1.87 5.65
CA ALA A 15 10.24 1.88 4.92
C ALA A 15 10.30 0.75 3.91
N GLY A 16 10.69 1.08 2.69
CA GLY A 16 11.03 0.12 1.65
C GLY A 16 12.53 -0.15 1.55
N PRO A 17 12.93 -0.93 0.52
CA PRO A 17 14.31 -1.22 0.24
C PRO A 17 15.16 0.04 0.17
N ILE A 18 16.44 -0.07 0.54
CA ILE A 18 17.37 1.05 0.47
C ILE A 18 18.11 1.06 -0.86
N VAL A 19 18.36 2.26 -1.38
CA VAL A 19 19.21 2.52 -2.54
C VAL A 19 20.23 3.61 -2.20
N GLU A 20 21.37 3.60 -2.87
CA GLU A 20 22.38 4.64 -2.71
C GLU A 20 21.78 6.02 -3.00
N SER A 21 22.03 6.98 -2.12
CA SER A 21 21.58 8.36 -2.22
C SER A 21 22.51 9.25 -1.38
N PRO A 22 23.60 9.77 -1.96
CA PRO A 22 24.55 10.60 -1.23
C PRO A 22 23.86 11.84 -0.63
N GLY A 23 24.02 12.04 0.68
CA GLY A 23 23.41 13.14 1.43
C GLY A 23 22.12 12.75 2.20
N ASP A 24 21.51 11.62 1.87
CA ASP A 24 20.34 11.09 2.60
C ASP A 24 20.75 10.13 3.72
N THR A 25 19.78 9.75 4.53
CA THR A 25 19.94 8.73 5.57
C THR A 25 18.71 7.83 5.59
N ALA A 26 18.90 6.56 5.24
CA ALA A 26 17.85 5.54 5.32
C ALA A 26 17.75 4.93 6.73
N ILE A 27 16.63 4.24 6.98
CA ILE A 27 16.48 3.28 8.08
C ILE A 27 16.59 1.86 7.49
N PHE A 28 17.52 1.08 8.00
CA PHE A 28 17.75 -0.31 7.62
C PHE A 28 18.11 -1.13 8.85
N ASN A 29 17.46 -2.27 9.05
CA ASN A 29 17.61 -3.10 10.25
C ASN A 29 17.48 -2.27 11.54
N LEU A 30 16.48 -1.38 11.59
CA LEU A 30 16.22 -0.43 12.68
C LEU A 30 17.45 0.42 13.07
N GLN A 31 18.29 0.76 12.10
CA GLN A 31 19.46 1.62 12.27
C GLN A 31 19.54 2.66 11.16
N LYS A 32 20.08 3.82 11.49
CA LYS A 32 20.34 4.87 10.49
C LYS A 32 21.51 4.49 9.59
N ARG A 33 21.32 4.59 8.27
CA ARG A 33 22.31 4.29 7.22
C ARG A 33 22.56 5.53 6.38
N PRO A 34 23.56 6.34 6.70
CA PRO A 34 23.94 7.50 5.89
C PRO A 34 24.38 7.10 4.48
N GLY A 35 24.08 7.94 3.49
CA GLY A 35 24.40 7.71 2.08
C GLY A 35 23.37 6.84 1.34
N TYR A 36 22.26 6.50 1.99
CA TYR A 36 21.18 5.73 1.41
C TYR A 36 19.84 6.40 1.68
N ARG A 37 18.81 6.10 0.88
CA ARG A 37 17.41 6.43 1.13
C ARG A 37 16.54 5.20 1.04
N ASN A 38 15.46 5.17 1.80
CA ASN A 38 14.42 4.17 1.62
C ASN A 38 13.58 4.50 0.38
N LEU A 39 13.26 3.50 -0.41
CA LEU A 39 12.29 3.64 -1.50
C LEU A 39 10.88 3.74 -0.89
N PRO A 40 10.08 4.71 -1.31
CA PRO A 40 8.67 4.79 -0.89
C PRO A 40 7.85 3.69 -1.56
N ALA A 41 6.60 3.55 -1.16
CA ALA A 41 5.62 2.79 -1.93
C ALA A 41 5.58 3.36 -3.37
N SER A 42 5.70 2.49 -4.36
CA SER A 42 5.74 2.85 -5.78
C SER A 42 4.42 2.61 -6.49
N SER A 43 3.59 1.73 -5.96
CA SER A 43 2.23 1.49 -6.42
C SER A 43 1.39 0.80 -5.35
N PHE A 44 0.09 0.93 -5.51
CA PHE A 44 -0.94 0.19 -4.81
C PHE A 44 -1.81 -0.49 -5.85
N GLY A 45 -2.25 -1.70 -5.58
CA GLY A 45 -3.22 -2.41 -6.41
C GLY A 45 -4.17 -3.22 -5.56
N TYR A 46 -5.34 -3.52 -6.09
CA TYR A 46 -6.30 -4.38 -5.44
C TYR A 46 -6.95 -5.35 -6.44
N PHE A 47 -7.49 -6.44 -5.94
CA PHE A 47 -8.29 -7.38 -6.72
C PHE A 47 -9.40 -7.99 -5.85
N VAL A 48 -10.37 -8.60 -6.50
CA VAL A 48 -11.60 -9.08 -5.87
C VAL A 48 -11.90 -10.51 -6.30
N ALA A 49 -12.70 -11.20 -5.51
CA ALA A 49 -13.23 -12.50 -5.91
C ALA A 49 -14.27 -12.33 -7.01
N GLY A 50 -13.84 -12.48 -8.26
CA GLY A 50 -14.68 -12.30 -9.45
C GLY A 50 -14.86 -10.83 -9.87
N GLY A 51 -15.28 -10.60 -11.10
CA GLY A 51 -15.48 -9.26 -11.67
C GLY A 51 -14.33 -8.79 -12.58
N VAL A 52 -14.28 -7.49 -12.83
CA VAL A 52 -13.32 -6.89 -13.79
C VAL A 52 -11.88 -7.00 -13.31
N TYR A 53 -11.66 -6.98 -12.01
CA TYR A 53 -10.35 -7.12 -11.36
C TYR A 53 -10.33 -8.38 -10.52
N SER A 54 -10.63 -9.55 -11.15
CA SER A 54 -10.61 -10.82 -10.45
C SER A 54 -9.21 -11.17 -9.92
N ASP A 55 -9.19 -12.07 -8.94
CA ASP A 55 -7.95 -12.62 -8.40
C ASP A 55 -7.07 -13.11 -9.55
N PRO A 56 -5.77 -12.76 -9.57
CA PRO A 56 -4.81 -13.43 -10.42
C PRO A 56 -4.89 -14.94 -10.23
N GLY A 57 -4.63 -15.67 -11.31
CA GLY A 57 -4.72 -17.14 -11.31
C GLY A 57 -3.81 -17.82 -10.29
N PRO A 58 -3.83 -19.15 -10.21
CA PRO A 58 -3.08 -19.90 -9.21
C PRO A 58 -1.56 -19.74 -9.38
N TYR A 59 -0.84 -19.84 -8.28
CA TYR A 59 0.63 -19.79 -8.28
C TYR A 59 1.22 -20.86 -9.21
N GLY A 60 2.22 -20.46 -10.00
CA GLY A 60 2.86 -21.30 -11.01
C GLY A 60 2.26 -21.16 -12.40
N ASP A 61 1.18 -20.45 -12.56
CA ASP A 61 0.63 -20.06 -13.85
C ASP A 61 1.38 -18.84 -14.41
N THR A 62 1.72 -18.91 -15.70
CA THR A 62 2.42 -17.81 -16.38
C THR A 62 1.52 -16.58 -16.54
N GLU A 63 0.23 -16.76 -16.76
CA GLU A 63 -0.74 -15.67 -16.87
C GLU A 63 -0.85 -14.96 -15.51
N ALA A 64 -1.04 -15.70 -14.43
CA ALA A 64 -1.07 -15.13 -13.06
C ALA A 64 0.21 -14.37 -12.73
N ALA A 65 1.38 -14.84 -13.12
CA ALA A 65 2.64 -14.14 -12.91
C ALA A 65 2.68 -12.79 -13.63
N ARG A 66 2.11 -12.68 -14.83
CA ARG A 66 1.99 -11.43 -15.59
C ARG A 66 0.99 -10.47 -14.94
N GLU A 67 -0.15 -10.98 -14.48
CA GLU A 67 -1.16 -10.21 -13.75
C GLU A 67 -0.59 -9.59 -12.47
N TYR A 68 0.13 -10.38 -11.65
CA TYR A 68 0.85 -9.85 -10.49
C TYR A 68 1.93 -8.84 -10.88
N TYR A 69 2.64 -9.06 -11.99
CA TYR A 69 3.64 -8.11 -12.44
C TYR A 69 3.03 -6.79 -12.88
N ASN A 70 1.85 -6.80 -13.54
CA ASN A 70 1.11 -5.59 -13.86
C ASN A 70 0.62 -4.86 -12.59
N LEU A 71 0.12 -5.57 -11.60
CA LEU A 71 -0.21 -5.01 -10.29
C LEU A 71 1.00 -4.31 -9.65
N MET A 72 2.18 -4.94 -9.66
CA MET A 72 3.41 -4.32 -9.14
C MET A 72 3.83 -3.07 -9.92
N ARG A 73 3.52 -2.99 -11.22
CA ARG A 73 3.76 -1.80 -12.05
C ARG A 73 2.72 -0.70 -11.86
N GLY A 74 1.63 -0.96 -11.14
CA GLY A 74 0.53 -0.03 -10.88
C GLY A 74 -0.59 -0.10 -11.92
N PHE A 75 -0.78 -1.23 -12.58
CA PHE A 75 -1.88 -1.48 -13.51
C PHE A 75 -2.89 -2.47 -12.94
N ALA A 76 -4.05 -2.57 -13.58
CA ALA A 76 -5.05 -3.58 -13.25
C ALA A 76 -4.51 -5.02 -13.49
N PRO A 77 -5.06 -6.04 -12.81
CA PRO A 77 -4.59 -7.43 -12.90
C PRO A 77 -5.00 -8.06 -14.25
N THR A 78 -4.24 -7.74 -15.28
CA THR A 78 -4.36 -8.33 -16.64
C THR A 78 -3.01 -8.87 -17.07
N ASP A 79 -2.99 -9.86 -17.95
CA ASP A 79 -1.79 -10.56 -18.36
C ASP A 79 -1.05 -9.93 -19.56
N ASP A 80 -1.62 -8.92 -20.20
CA ASP A 80 -0.96 -8.17 -21.28
C ASP A 80 0.07 -7.20 -20.71
N LEU A 81 1.35 -7.56 -20.85
CA LEU A 81 2.48 -6.73 -20.38
C LEU A 81 2.85 -5.60 -21.34
N GLU A 82 2.47 -5.71 -22.63
CA GLU A 82 2.78 -4.73 -23.65
C GLU A 82 1.73 -3.60 -23.66
N ASN A 83 0.46 -3.97 -23.44
CA ASN A 83 -0.66 -3.04 -23.38
C ASN A 83 -1.41 -3.20 -22.05
N PRO A 84 -0.80 -2.83 -20.92
CA PRO A 84 -1.40 -3.04 -19.60
C PRO A 84 -2.68 -2.21 -19.44
N THR A 85 -3.66 -2.77 -18.77
CA THR A 85 -4.95 -2.12 -18.54
C THR A 85 -4.85 -1.09 -17.43
N ALA A 86 -5.27 0.14 -17.68
CA ALA A 86 -5.38 1.19 -16.67
C ALA A 86 -6.53 0.89 -15.69
N TRP A 87 -6.44 1.47 -14.51
CA TRP A 87 -7.53 1.43 -13.54
C TRP A 87 -8.75 2.23 -14.01
N ILE A 88 -9.91 1.88 -13.50
CA ILE A 88 -11.13 2.66 -13.64
C ILE A 88 -11.36 3.45 -12.36
N ASP A 89 -11.44 4.76 -12.46
CA ASP A 89 -11.88 5.61 -11.36
C ASP A 89 -13.34 5.29 -11.02
N SER A 90 -13.59 4.92 -9.76
CA SER A 90 -14.91 4.43 -9.35
C SER A 90 -15.98 5.51 -9.31
N SER A 91 -15.58 6.77 -9.22
CA SER A 91 -16.49 7.92 -9.21
C SER A 91 -16.94 8.34 -10.61
N SER A 92 -16.04 8.31 -11.57
CA SER A 92 -16.31 8.72 -12.96
C SER A 92 -16.60 7.56 -13.91
N GLY A 93 -16.22 6.34 -13.56
CA GLY A 93 -16.31 5.17 -14.44
C GLY A 93 -15.36 5.23 -15.64
N THR A 94 -14.36 6.10 -15.63
CA THR A 94 -13.42 6.27 -16.73
C THR A 94 -12.04 5.69 -16.38
N ALA A 95 -11.31 5.26 -17.42
CA ALA A 95 -9.94 4.81 -17.26
C ALA A 95 -9.04 5.95 -16.78
N VAL A 96 -8.19 5.67 -15.79
CA VAL A 96 -7.26 6.64 -15.21
C VAL A 96 -5.86 6.04 -15.12
N GLU A 97 -4.88 6.77 -15.60
CA GLU A 97 -3.48 6.42 -15.43
C GLU A 97 -3.02 6.83 -14.02
N THR A 98 -3.16 5.94 -13.07
CA THR A 98 -2.67 6.10 -11.70
C THR A 98 -1.97 4.84 -11.25
N LYS A 99 -0.97 4.99 -10.39
CA LYS A 99 -0.35 3.88 -9.67
C LYS A 99 -0.99 3.63 -8.30
N PHE A 100 -1.94 4.47 -7.90
CA PHE A 100 -2.61 4.42 -6.61
C PHE A 100 -4.13 4.57 -6.81
N PRO A 101 -4.82 3.53 -7.29
CA PRO A 101 -6.29 3.54 -7.38
C PRO A 101 -6.90 3.66 -5.98
N LEU A 102 -8.13 4.14 -5.91
CA LEU A 102 -8.86 4.38 -4.67
C LEU A 102 -8.14 5.35 -3.71
N ALA A 103 -7.44 6.34 -4.26
CA ALA A 103 -6.68 7.35 -3.50
C ALA A 103 -7.57 8.45 -2.89
N GLY A 104 -8.81 8.13 -2.54
CA GLY A 104 -9.73 9.05 -1.89
C GLY A 104 -9.64 9.07 -0.38
N ASP A 105 -10.22 10.10 0.21
CA ASP A 105 -10.37 10.23 1.66
C ASP A 105 -11.83 10.04 2.07
N PRO A 106 -12.20 8.90 2.67
CA PRO A 106 -13.58 8.63 3.09
C PRO A 106 -14.08 9.57 4.19
N VAL A 107 -13.19 10.14 5.02
CA VAL A 107 -13.56 11.08 6.08
C VAL A 107 -13.93 12.44 5.48
N ALA A 108 -13.15 12.91 4.50
CA ALA A 108 -13.45 14.14 3.77
C ALA A 108 -14.51 13.94 2.67
N GLY A 109 -14.78 12.70 2.27
CA GLY A 109 -15.68 12.39 1.16
C GLY A 109 -15.16 12.87 -0.19
N THR A 110 -13.83 12.81 -0.41
CA THR A 110 -13.18 13.35 -1.60
C THR A 110 -12.32 12.31 -2.30
N GLY A 111 -12.08 12.50 -3.61
CA GLY A 111 -11.25 11.64 -4.44
C GLY A 111 -11.93 10.34 -4.83
N ASP A 112 -11.15 9.38 -5.34
CA ASP A 112 -11.62 8.06 -5.77
C ASP A 112 -11.84 7.16 -4.53
N LEU A 113 -13.10 6.84 -4.26
CA LEU A 113 -13.53 6.03 -3.11
C LEU A 113 -14.11 4.70 -3.60
N ASP A 114 -13.88 3.62 -2.86
CA ASP A 114 -14.56 2.35 -3.13
C ASP A 114 -16.06 2.45 -2.82
N ALA A 115 -16.87 2.65 -3.87
CA ALA A 115 -18.32 2.78 -3.75
C ALA A 115 -19.04 1.44 -3.57
N ASN A 116 -18.38 0.32 -3.85
CA ASN A 116 -18.97 -1.02 -3.82
C ASN A 116 -18.12 -1.95 -2.95
N PRO A 117 -18.23 -1.85 -1.62
CA PRO A 117 -17.44 -2.67 -0.71
C PRO A 117 -17.69 -4.15 -0.95
N ALA A 118 -16.62 -4.92 -1.05
CA ALA A 118 -16.63 -6.37 -1.27
C ALA A 118 -15.39 -6.99 -0.63
N ASP A 119 -15.19 -8.30 -0.84
CA ASP A 119 -13.94 -8.95 -0.49
C ASP A 119 -12.80 -8.34 -1.34
N ARG A 120 -11.86 -7.66 -0.69
CA ARG A 120 -10.72 -7.00 -1.31
C ARG A 120 -9.43 -7.62 -0.82
N ARG A 121 -8.54 -7.85 -1.77
CA ARG A 121 -7.13 -8.14 -1.52
C ARG A 121 -6.31 -7.01 -2.10
N MET A 122 -5.20 -6.67 -1.47
CA MET A 122 -4.39 -5.54 -1.89
C MET A 122 -2.91 -5.89 -1.91
N LEU A 123 -2.19 -5.17 -2.77
CA LEU A 123 -0.72 -5.17 -2.81
C LEU A 123 -0.23 -3.72 -2.64
N ILE A 124 0.77 -3.56 -1.79
CA ILE A 124 1.57 -2.34 -1.72
C ILE A 124 2.96 -2.73 -2.23
N ASN A 125 3.48 -1.99 -3.16
CA ASN A 125 4.73 -2.31 -3.84
C ASN A 125 5.77 -1.23 -3.62
N ALA A 126 7.04 -1.60 -3.60
CA ALA A 126 8.19 -0.70 -3.58
C ALA A 126 9.22 -1.14 -4.62
N GLY A 127 9.81 -0.17 -5.29
CA GLY A 127 10.78 -0.47 -6.32
C GLY A 127 10.52 0.28 -7.64
N PRO A 128 11.19 -0.11 -8.73
CA PRO A 128 12.15 -1.23 -8.83
C PRO A 128 13.48 -0.95 -8.11
N PHE A 129 14.18 -2.00 -7.71
CA PHE A 129 15.53 -1.93 -7.14
C PHE A 129 16.34 -3.16 -7.58
N THR A 130 17.68 -3.07 -7.46
CA THR A 130 18.56 -4.19 -7.76
C THR A 130 18.91 -4.92 -6.48
N LEU A 131 18.80 -6.25 -6.51
CA LEU A 131 19.21 -7.14 -5.42
C LEU A 131 20.26 -8.11 -5.98
N ALA A 132 21.52 -7.94 -5.59
CA ALA A 132 22.58 -8.84 -5.97
C ALA A 132 22.56 -10.12 -5.12
N ALA A 133 23.23 -11.16 -5.61
CA ALA A 133 23.32 -12.41 -4.85
C ALA A 133 24.04 -12.20 -3.51
N GLY A 134 23.37 -12.50 -2.42
CA GLY A 134 23.87 -12.31 -1.05
C GLY A 134 23.43 -10.98 -0.40
N ASP A 135 22.82 -10.06 -1.15
CA ASP A 135 22.28 -8.82 -0.60
C ASP A 135 20.99 -9.10 0.20
N THR A 136 20.77 -8.21 1.15
CA THR A 136 19.55 -8.20 1.97
C THR A 136 18.89 -6.82 1.89
N GLN A 137 17.57 -6.80 1.83
CA GLN A 137 16.76 -5.59 1.89
C GLN A 137 15.66 -5.77 2.94
N ASP A 138 15.31 -4.68 3.61
CA ASP A 138 14.22 -4.64 4.57
C ASP A 138 13.01 -3.93 3.97
N VAL A 139 11.83 -4.42 4.31
CA VAL A 139 10.56 -3.72 4.13
C VAL A 139 9.86 -3.69 5.48
N VAL A 140 9.50 -2.51 5.93
CA VAL A 140 8.82 -2.32 7.21
C VAL A 140 7.42 -1.79 6.97
N THR A 141 6.44 -2.54 7.44
CA THR A 141 5.02 -2.18 7.35
C THR A 141 4.38 -2.21 8.72
N ALA A 142 3.33 -1.42 8.91
CA ALA A 142 2.50 -1.46 10.10
C ALA A 142 1.07 -1.89 9.77
N VAL A 143 0.44 -2.57 10.72
CA VAL A 143 -1.00 -2.83 10.73
C VAL A 143 -1.58 -2.06 11.91
N ILE A 144 -2.47 -1.12 11.62
CA ILE A 144 -2.96 -0.14 12.58
C ILE A 144 -4.47 -0.32 12.72
N GLY A 145 -4.95 -0.45 13.94
CA GLY A 145 -6.37 -0.51 14.25
C GLY A 145 -6.87 0.78 14.85
N GLY A 146 -8.13 1.13 14.57
CA GLY A 146 -8.82 2.25 15.18
C GLY A 146 -10.28 1.94 15.45
N ILE A 147 -10.85 2.55 16.49
CA ILE A 147 -12.25 2.40 16.84
C ILE A 147 -12.81 3.74 17.36
N GLY A 148 -13.90 4.19 16.74
CA GLY A 148 -14.61 5.40 17.12
C GLY A 148 -16.11 5.16 17.24
N ASP A 149 -16.87 6.22 17.42
CA ASP A 149 -18.33 6.17 17.57
C ASP A 149 -19.08 5.91 16.25
N SER A 150 -18.37 5.95 15.12
CA SER A 150 -18.88 5.65 13.77
C SER A 150 -17.77 5.08 12.90
N TYR A 151 -18.13 4.53 11.73
CA TYR A 151 -17.13 4.02 10.78
C TYR A 151 -16.14 5.13 10.31
N LEU A 152 -16.57 6.37 10.13
CA LEU A 152 -15.70 7.48 9.75
C LEU A 152 -14.79 7.93 10.90
N THR A 153 -15.29 7.96 12.14
CA THR A 153 -14.45 8.27 13.29
C THR A 153 -13.46 7.14 13.58
N SER A 154 -13.79 5.89 13.28
CA SER A 154 -12.82 4.78 13.33
C SER A 154 -11.67 4.97 12.32
N VAL A 155 -11.97 5.46 11.10
CA VAL A 155 -10.94 5.81 10.11
C VAL A 155 -10.09 7.00 10.58
N THR A 156 -10.71 8.01 11.19
CA THR A 156 -9.98 9.14 11.78
C THR A 156 -9.01 8.67 12.86
N ASP A 157 -9.43 7.74 13.71
CA ASP A 157 -8.59 7.19 14.77
C ASP A 157 -7.40 6.40 14.20
N VAL A 158 -7.63 5.60 13.13
CA VAL A 158 -6.52 4.96 12.38
C VAL A 158 -5.51 5.99 11.89
N LYS A 159 -5.96 7.07 11.23
CA LYS A 159 -5.05 8.12 10.72
C LYS A 159 -4.24 8.80 11.83
N ASN A 160 -4.85 9.04 12.98
CA ASN A 160 -4.16 9.64 14.13
C ASN A 160 -3.11 8.67 14.71
N THR A 161 -3.49 7.39 14.85
CA THR A 161 -2.59 6.34 15.34
C THR A 161 -1.43 6.11 14.39
N ASP A 162 -1.70 6.17 13.09
CA ASP A 162 -0.71 6.06 12.01
C ASP A 162 0.35 7.15 12.11
N ALA A 163 -0.05 8.41 12.26
CA ALA A 163 0.88 9.52 12.42
C ALA A 163 1.80 9.35 13.65
N VAL A 164 1.26 8.80 14.75
CA VAL A 164 2.07 8.48 15.94
C VAL A 164 3.02 7.32 15.65
N ALA A 165 2.54 6.26 14.99
CA ALA A 165 3.35 5.08 14.67
C ALA A 165 4.51 5.43 13.72
N GLN A 166 4.28 6.28 12.71
CA GLN A 166 5.33 6.78 11.81
C GLN A 166 6.38 7.59 12.60
N THR A 167 5.95 8.48 13.50
CA THR A 167 6.86 9.26 14.35
C THR A 167 7.74 8.35 15.21
N LEU A 168 7.17 7.32 15.81
CA LEU A 168 7.90 6.34 16.62
C LEU A 168 8.90 5.55 15.77
N PHE A 169 8.52 5.16 14.56
CA PHE A 169 9.42 4.46 13.64
C PHE A 169 10.62 5.35 13.24
N ASP A 170 10.37 6.62 12.87
CA ASP A 170 11.40 7.58 12.46
C ASP A 170 12.42 7.85 13.57
N ASP A 171 11.97 7.76 14.82
CA ASP A 171 12.78 7.86 16.05
C ASP A 171 13.37 6.50 16.49
N LEU A 172 13.22 5.46 15.71
CA LEU A 172 13.68 4.11 16.03
C LEU A 172 13.14 3.61 17.39
N PHE A 173 11.89 3.98 17.71
CA PHE A 173 11.19 3.63 18.95
C PHE A 173 11.88 4.12 20.25
N GLN A 174 12.72 5.16 20.18
CA GLN A 174 13.42 5.70 21.35
C GLN A 174 12.51 6.56 22.24
N SER A 175 11.46 7.15 21.68
CA SER A 175 10.51 8.00 22.41
C SER A 175 9.26 7.26 22.91
N VAL A 176 9.28 5.92 22.95
CA VAL A 176 8.16 5.16 23.50
C VAL A 176 8.01 5.47 24.99
N PRO A 177 6.84 5.97 25.44
CA PRO A 177 6.60 6.20 26.86
C PRO A 177 6.75 4.91 27.66
N SER A 178 7.51 4.97 28.75
CA SER A 178 7.71 3.87 29.70
C SER A 178 6.45 3.59 30.53
#